data_e94220026b63f2793c849ffe8ae46b2f
#
_entry.id   e94220026b63f2793c849ffe8ae46b2f
#
_cell.length_a   1.000
_cell.length_b   1.000
_cell.length_c   1.000
_cell.angle_alpha   90.00
_cell.angle_beta   90.00
_cell.angle_gamma   90.00
#
_symmetry.space_group_name_H-M   'P 1'
#
loop_
_entity.id
_entity.type
_entity.pdbx_description
1 polymer ?
#
loop_
_entity_poly.entity_id
_entity_poly.type
_entity_poly.pdbx_seq_one_letter_code
_entity_poly.pdbx_strand_id
1 'polypeptide(L)'
;MKFITSIFLIFLISTTVLKASQTQKLLDKLATASSADVAQTIIIDIQEAWINSHSDQTEKLLMSKALSAMNKGNLEKAERELTTLIKKNPNFVEAWNKRATVRFFNGDLSGSETDVFEVLSREPRHFGAISGLALINVHVGALKEAVKAYEMLLNIHPHAEDAKRYLPKLKKQIGQHEL
;
A
#
# COMPACT_ATOMS: atom_id res chain seq x y z
N MET A 1 -11.88 -5.89 -40.73
CA MET A 1 -12.16 -6.02 -39.29
C MET A 1 -10.92 -6.17 -38.38
N LYS A 2 -9.69 -6.24 -38.88
CA LYS A 2 -8.48 -6.40 -38.02
C LYS A 2 -7.87 -5.07 -37.51
N PHE A 3 -8.23 -3.92 -38.08
CA PHE A 3 -7.64 -2.62 -37.69
C PHE A 3 -8.28 -1.97 -36.44
N ILE A 4 -9.51 -2.30 -36.10
CA ILE A 4 -10.24 -1.68 -34.96
C ILE A 4 -9.74 -2.24 -33.63
N THR A 5 -9.34 -3.51 -33.57
CA THR A 5 -8.82 -4.16 -32.35
C THR A 5 -7.46 -3.60 -31.92
N SER A 6 -6.58 -3.26 -32.88
CA SER A 6 -5.26 -2.69 -32.58
C SER A 6 -5.33 -1.26 -32.00
N ILE A 7 -6.24 -0.43 -32.50
CA ILE A 7 -6.42 0.96 -32.01
C ILE A 7 -6.97 0.97 -30.57
N PHE A 8 -7.89 0.05 -30.27
CA PHE A 8 -8.47 -0.06 -28.92
C PHE A 8 -7.42 -0.54 -27.88
N LEU A 9 -6.54 -1.46 -28.25
CA LEU A 9 -5.47 -1.96 -27.41
C LEU A 9 -4.41 -0.88 -27.12
N ILE A 10 -4.04 -0.08 -28.14
CA ILE A 10 -3.08 1.02 -28.01
C ILE A 10 -3.66 2.13 -27.10
N PHE A 11 -4.96 2.40 -27.17
CA PHE A 11 -5.60 3.42 -26.33
C PHE A 11 -5.65 2.98 -24.84
N LEU A 12 -5.92 1.71 -24.56
CA LEU A 12 -5.91 1.12 -23.21
C LEU A 12 -4.49 1.16 -22.60
N ILE A 13 -3.47 0.79 -23.35
CA ILE A 13 -2.07 0.84 -22.90
C ILE A 13 -1.65 2.28 -22.59
N SER A 14 -2.06 3.26 -23.40
CA SER A 14 -1.71 4.66 -23.18
C SER A 14 -2.32 5.25 -21.91
N THR A 15 -3.55 4.86 -21.55
CA THR A 15 -4.23 5.38 -20.34
C THR A 15 -3.66 4.79 -19.05
N THR A 16 -3.29 3.53 -19.03
CA THR A 16 -2.65 2.89 -17.87
C THR A 16 -1.25 3.43 -17.62
N VAL A 17 -0.45 3.59 -18.67
CA VAL A 17 0.89 4.20 -18.57
C VAL A 17 0.81 5.65 -18.09
N LEU A 18 -0.17 6.41 -18.57
CA LEU A 18 -0.37 7.80 -18.13
C LEU A 18 -0.76 7.90 -16.66
N LYS A 19 -1.66 7.03 -16.17
CA LYS A 19 -2.05 6.97 -14.76
C LYS A 19 -0.89 6.56 -13.86
N ALA A 20 -0.12 5.54 -14.23
CA ALA A 20 1.09 5.14 -13.51
C ALA A 20 2.09 6.30 -13.42
N SER A 21 2.33 7.01 -14.52
CA SER A 21 3.18 8.21 -14.54
C SER A 21 2.67 9.33 -13.62
N GLN A 22 1.35 9.49 -13.48
CA GLN A 22 0.76 10.49 -12.60
C GLN A 22 0.98 10.11 -11.13
N THR A 23 0.78 8.85 -10.76
CA THR A 23 1.03 8.36 -9.39
C THR A 23 2.50 8.51 -9.00
N GLN A 24 3.44 8.21 -9.92
CA GLN A 24 4.85 8.41 -9.65
C GLN A 24 5.20 9.89 -9.39
N LYS A 25 4.61 10.83 -10.14
CA LYS A 25 4.77 12.27 -9.88
C LYS A 25 4.21 12.70 -8.52
N LEU A 26 3.11 12.12 -8.07
CA LEU A 26 2.56 12.39 -6.74
C LEU A 26 3.48 11.85 -5.64
N LEU A 27 4.06 10.66 -5.82
CA LEU A 27 5.05 10.10 -4.90
C LEU A 27 6.32 10.95 -4.83
N ASP A 28 6.77 11.55 -5.95
CA ASP A 28 7.90 12.48 -5.95
C ASP A 28 7.57 13.77 -5.20
N LYS A 29 6.35 14.30 -5.34
CA LYS A 29 5.87 15.44 -4.56
C LYS A 29 5.76 15.10 -3.07
N LEU A 30 5.32 13.89 -2.72
CA LEU A 30 5.23 13.44 -1.33
C LEU A 30 6.61 13.41 -0.67
N ALA A 31 7.62 12.92 -1.39
CA ALA A 31 9.00 12.85 -0.91
C ALA A 31 9.62 14.23 -0.64
N THR A 32 9.06 15.29 -1.22
CA THR A 32 9.54 16.67 -1.06
C THR A 32 8.50 17.59 -0.41
N ALA A 33 7.48 17.03 0.24
CA ALA A 33 6.43 17.79 0.89
C ALA A 33 7.00 18.69 2.00
N SER A 34 6.61 19.97 2.00
CA SER A 34 7.14 20.97 2.92
C SER A 34 6.57 20.88 4.34
N SER A 35 5.42 20.22 4.50
CA SER A 35 4.75 20.05 5.80
C SER A 35 3.91 18.78 5.82
N ALA A 36 3.48 18.36 7.02
CA ALA A 36 2.59 17.23 7.21
C ALA A 36 1.22 17.46 6.53
N ASP A 37 0.68 18.69 6.55
CA ASP A 37 -0.60 19.00 5.91
C ASP A 37 -0.52 18.89 4.39
N VAL A 38 0.56 19.38 3.79
CA VAL A 38 0.83 19.21 2.35
C VAL A 38 0.98 17.73 2.02
N ALA A 39 1.74 16.98 2.82
CA ALA A 39 1.88 15.54 2.64
C ALA A 39 0.53 14.83 2.71
N GLN A 40 -0.33 15.17 3.68
CA GLN A 40 -1.65 14.56 3.84
C GLN A 40 -2.54 14.76 2.61
N THR A 41 -2.54 15.95 2.02
CA THR A 41 -3.27 16.23 0.77
C THR A 41 -2.78 15.33 -0.37
N ILE A 42 -1.45 15.22 -0.54
CA ILE A 42 -0.86 14.39 -1.59
C ILE A 42 -1.16 12.89 -1.35
N ILE A 43 -1.17 12.43 -0.09
CA ILE A 43 -1.51 11.05 0.27
C ILE A 43 -2.93 10.71 -0.16
N ILE A 44 -3.89 11.60 0.05
CA ILE A 44 -5.27 11.41 -0.39
C ILE A 44 -5.32 11.21 -1.91
N ASP A 45 -4.65 12.10 -2.67
CA ASP A 45 -4.60 12.00 -4.13
C ASP A 45 -3.97 10.66 -4.60
N ILE A 46 -2.90 10.20 -3.94
CA ILE A 46 -2.24 8.93 -4.26
C ILE A 46 -3.19 7.76 -3.95
N GLN A 47 -3.82 7.74 -2.79
CA GLN A 47 -4.74 6.68 -2.39
C GLN A 47 -5.94 6.61 -3.34
N GLU A 48 -6.52 7.75 -3.71
CA GLU A 48 -7.57 7.81 -4.72
C GLU A 48 -7.10 7.28 -6.08
N ALA A 49 -5.89 7.63 -6.50
CA ALA A 49 -5.33 7.13 -7.75
C ALA A 49 -5.16 5.60 -7.73
N TRP A 50 -4.69 5.01 -6.63
CA TRP A 50 -4.56 3.57 -6.47
C TRP A 50 -5.90 2.85 -6.45
N ILE A 51 -6.90 3.37 -5.69
CA ILE A 51 -8.25 2.79 -5.62
C ILE A 51 -8.98 2.92 -6.94
N ASN A 52 -8.86 4.07 -7.61
CA ASN A 52 -9.55 4.37 -8.86
C ASN A 52 -8.75 3.97 -10.12
N SER A 53 -7.64 3.25 -9.96
CA SER A 53 -6.83 2.75 -11.09
C SER A 53 -7.62 1.78 -11.99
N HIS A 54 -8.66 1.17 -11.43
CA HIS A 54 -9.51 0.20 -12.09
C HIS A 54 -10.92 0.77 -12.34
N SER A 55 -11.48 0.49 -13.52
CA SER A 55 -12.77 1.03 -13.95
C SER A 55 -13.93 0.04 -13.82
N ASP A 56 -13.66 -1.25 -13.55
CA ASP A 56 -14.69 -2.29 -13.43
C ASP A 56 -15.60 -2.02 -12.23
N GLN A 57 -16.92 -1.99 -12.51
CA GLN A 57 -17.93 -1.68 -11.49
C GLN A 57 -18.00 -2.74 -10.38
N THR A 58 -17.73 -4.00 -10.71
CA THR A 58 -17.72 -5.10 -9.73
C THR A 58 -16.52 -4.95 -8.78
N GLU A 59 -15.35 -4.57 -9.30
CA GLU A 59 -14.15 -4.34 -8.49
C GLU A 59 -14.37 -3.18 -7.51
N LYS A 60 -14.96 -2.08 -7.98
CA LYS A 60 -15.33 -0.94 -7.12
C LYS A 60 -16.31 -1.35 -6.03
N LEU A 61 -17.31 -2.16 -6.36
CA LEU A 61 -18.27 -2.66 -5.38
C LEU A 61 -17.62 -3.57 -4.33
N LEU A 62 -16.74 -4.49 -4.75
CA LEU A 62 -16.02 -5.37 -3.83
C LEU A 62 -15.11 -4.56 -2.89
N MET A 63 -14.35 -3.60 -3.42
CA MET A 63 -13.52 -2.70 -2.62
C MET A 63 -14.37 -1.89 -1.62
N SER A 64 -15.48 -1.32 -2.06
CA SER A 64 -16.40 -0.58 -1.18
C SER A 64 -16.96 -1.44 -0.05
N LYS A 65 -17.36 -2.70 -0.34
CA LYS A 65 -17.83 -3.66 0.67
C LYS A 65 -16.72 -4.00 1.67
N ALA A 66 -15.51 -4.21 1.18
CA ALA A 66 -14.36 -4.49 2.02
C ALA A 66 -14.04 -3.33 2.98
N LEU A 67 -13.96 -2.10 2.46
CA LEU A 67 -13.71 -0.90 3.25
C LEU A 67 -14.83 -0.67 4.29
N SER A 68 -16.10 -0.86 3.91
CA SER A 68 -17.21 -0.79 4.85
C SER A 68 -17.12 -1.85 5.95
N ALA A 69 -16.68 -3.06 5.62
CA ALA A 69 -16.48 -4.13 6.60
C ALA A 69 -15.31 -3.81 7.54
N MET A 70 -14.20 -3.30 7.03
CA MET A 70 -13.06 -2.83 7.83
C MET A 70 -13.47 -1.74 8.83
N ASN A 71 -14.20 -0.73 8.37
CA ASN A 71 -14.69 0.37 9.21
C ASN A 71 -15.64 -0.09 10.33
N LYS A 72 -16.33 -1.22 10.13
CA LYS A 72 -17.20 -1.85 11.14
C LYS A 72 -16.47 -2.87 12.03
N GLY A 73 -15.15 -3.06 11.84
CA GLY A 73 -14.38 -4.06 12.55
C GLY A 73 -14.67 -5.52 12.14
N ASN A 74 -15.43 -5.73 11.06
CA ASN A 74 -15.72 -7.08 10.56
C ASN A 74 -14.61 -7.54 9.61
N LEU A 75 -13.48 -7.93 10.23
CA LEU A 75 -12.26 -8.29 9.53
C LEU A 75 -12.42 -9.53 8.65
N GLU A 76 -13.17 -10.54 9.11
CA GLU A 76 -13.43 -11.74 8.30
C GLU A 76 -14.17 -11.42 6.99
N LYS A 77 -15.22 -10.56 7.08
CA LYS A 77 -15.94 -10.12 5.90
C LYS A 77 -15.05 -9.32 4.97
N ALA A 78 -14.24 -8.41 5.52
CA ALA A 78 -13.30 -7.61 4.74
C ALA A 78 -12.33 -8.52 3.96
N GLU A 79 -11.75 -9.53 4.61
CA GLU A 79 -10.81 -10.45 3.98
C GLU A 79 -11.46 -11.27 2.86
N ARG A 80 -12.71 -11.73 3.03
CA ARG A 80 -13.45 -12.45 1.98
C ARG A 80 -13.69 -11.59 0.74
N GLU A 81 -14.14 -10.34 0.93
CA GLU A 81 -14.39 -9.41 -0.20
C GLU A 81 -13.09 -9.08 -0.94
N LEU A 82 -11.99 -8.81 -0.20
CA LEU A 82 -10.68 -8.54 -0.77
C LEU A 82 -10.09 -9.77 -1.49
N THR A 83 -10.26 -10.96 -0.92
CA THR A 83 -9.83 -12.20 -1.57
C THR A 83 -10.59 -12.44 -2.88
N THR A 84 -11.89 -12.15 -2.91
CA THR A 84 -12.69 -12.23 -4.12
C THR A 84 -12.22 -11.21 -5.17
N LEU A 85 -11.92 -9.99 -4.73
CA LEU A 85 -11.40 -8.93 -5.60
C LEU A 85 -10.03 -9.30 -6.19
N ILE A 86 -9.11 -9.81 -5.37
CA ILE A 86 -7.77 -10.25 -5.80
C ILE A 86 -7.87 -11.41 -6.81
N LYS A 87 -8.76 -12.38 -6.57
CA LYS A 87 -9.01 -13.48 -7.54
C LYS A 87 -9.53 -12.96 -8.88
N LYS A 88 -10.40 -11.95 -8.86
CA LYS A 88 -10.92 -11.31 -10.07
C LYS A 88 -9.87 -10.49 -10.79
N ASN A 89 -9.08 -9.71 -10.05
CA ASN A 89 -8.04 -8.84 -10.58
C ASN A 89 -6.78 -8.88 -9.70
N PRO A 90 -5.83 -9.79 -9.98
CA PRO A 90 -4.57 -9.89 -9.23
C PRO A 90 -3.68 -8.64 -9.34
N ASN A 91 -3.94 -7.75 -10.31
CA ASN A 91 -3.18 -6.52 -10.52
C ASN A 91 -3.76 -5.33 -9.72
N PHE A 92 -4.83 -5.52 -8.98
CA PHE A 92 -5.38 -4.47 -8.13
C PHE A 92 -4.55 -4.35 -6.84
N VAL A 93 -3.47 -3.59 -6.89
CA VAL A 93 -2.45 -3.46 -5.83
C VAL A 93 -3.07 -3.10 -4.47
N GLU A 94 -4.00 -2.14 -4.44
CA GLU A 94 -4.62 -1.70 -3.19
C GLU A 94 -5.49 -2.79 -2.54
N ALA A 95 -6.00 -3.76 -3.29
CA ALA A 95 -6.72 -4.89 -2.70
C ALA A 95 -5.80 -5.79 -1.86
N TRP A 96 -4.58 -6.04 -2.34
CA TRP A 96 -3.54 -6.73 -1.58
C TRP A 96 -3.14 -5.95 -0.33
N ASN A 97 -2.91 -4.63 -0.45
CA ASN A 97 -2.56 -3.76 0.67
C ASN A 97 -3.66 -3.75 1.75
N LYS A 98 -4.92 -3.65 1.38
CA LYS A 98 -6.03 -3.71 2.35
C LYS A 98 -6.15 -5.09 2.99
N ARG A 99 -5.92 -6.18 2.24
CA ARG A 99 -5.95 -7.53 2.82
C ARG A 99 -4.78 -7.76 3.77
N ALA A 100 -3.59 -7.27 3.45
CA ALA A 100 -2.45 -7.27 4.37
C ALA A 100 -2.82 -6.60 5.70
N THR A 101 -3.44 -5.42 5.65
CA THR A 101 -3.89 -4.69 6.84
C THR A 101 -4.90 -5.52 7.65
N VAL A 102 -5.88 -6.11 6.99
CA VAL A 102 -6.90 -6.96 7.66
C VAL A 102 -6.25 -8.17 8.34
N ARG A 103 -5.35 -8.86 7.65
CA ARG A 103 -4.62 -10.02 8.17
C ARG A 103 -3.74 -9.67 9.35
N PHE A 104 -3.05 -8.53 9.28
CA PHE A 104 -2.27 -8.02 10.41
C PHE A 104 -3.13 -7.87 11.67
N PHE A 105 -4.30 -7.23 11.57
CA PHE A 105 -5.21 -7.06 12.69
C PHE A 105 -5.87 -8.36 13.15
N ASN A 106 -6.00 -9.37 12.29
CA ASN A 106 -6.44 -10.73 12.65
C ASN A 106 -5.31 -11.57 13.28
N GLY A 107 -4.07 -11.07 13.38
CA GLY A 107 -2.92 -11.80 13.89
C GLY A 107 -2.26 -12.75 12.87
N ASP A 108 -2.73 -12.80 11.63
CA ASP A 108 -2.10 -13.54 10.54
C ASP A 108 -0.93 -12.70 9.95
N LEU A 109 0.17 -12.65 10.71
CA LEU A 109 1.35 -11.86 10.31
C LEU A 109 2.00 -12.43 9.05
N SER A 110 2.04 -13.76 8.89
CA SER A 110 2.63 -14.41 7.72
C SER A 110 1.82 -14.14 6.44
N GLY A 111 0.49 -14.25 6.52
CA GLY A 111 -0.39 -13.90 5.41
C GLY A 111 -0.34 -12.42 5.08
N SER A 112 -0.21 -11.55 6.10
CA SER A 112 -0.03 -10.11 5.93
C SER A 112 1.28 -9.80 5.18
N GLU A 113 2.39 -10.40 5.61
CA GLU A 113 3.71 -10.23 4.98
C GLU A 113 3.69 -10.67 3.51
N THR A 114 3.08 -11.82 3.22
CA THR A 114 2.91 -12.32 1.85
C THR A 114 2.19 -11.28 0.97
N ASP A 115 1.08 -10.72 1.47
CA ASP A 115 0.32 -9.69 0.74
C ASP A 115 1.12 -8.38 0.57
N VAL A 116 1.91 -7.98 1.58
CA VAL A 116 2.82 -6.83 1.48
C VAL A 116 3.86 -7.03 0.37
N PHE A 117 4.44 -8.22 0.24
CA PHE A 117 5.38 -8.50 -0.85
C PHE A 117 4.71 -8.45 -2.22
N GLU A 118 3.46 -8.90 -2.35
CA GLU A 118 2.69 -8.77 -3.58
C GLU A 118 2.46 -7.29 -3.96
N VAL A 119 2.22 -6.42 -2.96
CA VAL A 119 2.12 -4.97 -3.17
C VAL A 119 3.46 -4.40 -3.64
N LEU A 120 4.54 -4.66 -2.89
CA LEU A 120 5.84 -4.05 -3.15
C LEU A 120 6.50 -4.54 -4.43
N SER A 121 6.16 -5.75 -4.91
CA SER A 121 6.61 -6.26 -6.21
C SER A 121 6.03 -5.48 -7.39
N ARG A 122 4.84 -4.88 -7.23
CA ARG A 122 4.12 -4.11 -8.26
C ARG A 122 4.29 -2.61 -8.09
N GLU A 123 4.32 -2.13 -6.86
CA GLU A 123 4.51 -0.73 -6.48
C GLU A 123 5.56 -0.62 -5.36
N PRO A 124 6.85 -0.58 -5.71
CA PRO A 124 7.94 -0.54 -4.72
C PRO A 124 7.92 0.68 -3.79
N ARG A 125 7.20 1.74 -4.18
CA ARG A 125 7.05 2.98 -3.40
C ARG A 125 5.72 3.06 -2.66
N HIS A 126 5.04 1.94 -2.46
CA HIS A 126 3.76 1.92 -1.75
C HIS A 126 3.96 2.15 -0.25
N PHE A 127 3.89 3.39 0.18
CA PHE A 127 4.21 3.80 1.56
C PHE A 127 3.38 3.07 2.62
N GLY A 128 2.11 2.75 2.35
CA GLY A 128 1.27 1.97 3.27
C GLY A 128 1.76 0.54 3.45
N ALA A 129 2.22 -0.12 2.38
CA ALA A 129 2.79 -1.46 2.46
C ALA A 129 4.16 -1.46 3.16
N ILE A 130 4.99 -0.45 2.93
CA ILE A 130 6.28 -0.30 3.61
C ILE A 130 6.06 -0.07 5.12
N SER A 131 5.09 0.77 5.51
CA SER A 131 4.69 0.93 6.91
C SER A 131 4.19 -0.38 7.52
N GLY A 132 3.35 -1.13 6.78
CA GLY A 132 2.89 -2.46 7.19
C GLY A 132 4.04 -3.44 7.41
N LEU A 133 5.03 -3.48 6.50
CA LEU A 133 6.23 -4.30 6.64
C LEU A 133 7.02 -3.95 7.90
N ALA A 134 7.19 -2.65 8.17
CA ALA A 134 7.87 -2.20 9.38
C ALA A 134 7.14 -2.67 10.65
N LEU A 135 5.81 -2.57 10.68
CA LEU A 135 5.00 -3.02 11.81
C LEU A 135 5.06 -4.54 12.00
N ILE A 136 4.99 -5.33 10.93
CA ILE A 136 5.16 -6.79 10.97
C ILE A 136 6.51 -7.14 11.59
N ASN A 137 7.60 -6.53 11.10
CA ASN A 137 8.95 -6.74 11.60
C ASN A 137 9.10 -6.38 13.08
N VAL A 138 8.45 -5.31 13.55
CA VAL A 138 8.40 -4.99 14.97
C VAL A 138 7.73 -6.11 15.77
N HIS A 139 6.59 -6.64 15.28
CA HIS A 139 5.83 -7.69 15.97
C HIS A 139 6.58 -9.02 16.08
N VAL A 140 7.35 -9.37 15.05
CA VAL A 140 8.16 -10.61 15.06
C VAL A 140 9.55 -10.42 15.67
N GLY A 141 9.88 -9.22 16.18
CA GLY A 141 11.17 -8.93 16.81
C GLY A 141 12.33 -8.74 15.84
N ALA A 142 12.07 -8.64 14.53
CA ALA A 142 13.07 -8.38 13.49
C ALA A 142 13.41 -6.88 13.45
N LEU A 143 14.02 -6.37 14.53
CA LEU A 143 14.16 -4.93 14.76
C LEU A 143 15.04 -4.23 13.71
N LYS A 144 16.09 -4.90 13.19
CA LYS A 144 16.96 -4.34 12.16
C LYS A 144 16.20 -4.17 10.83
N GLU A 145 15.35 -5.11 10.48
CA GLU A 145 14.49 -5.08 9.31
C GLU A 145 13.39 -4.00 9.46
N ALA A 146 12.82 -3.87 10.65
CA ALA A 146 11.88 -2.80 10.95
C ALA A 146 12.51 -1.40 10.78
N VAL A 147 13.75 -1.22 11.24
CA VAL A 147 14.52 0.04 11.05
C VAL A 147 14.69 0.34 9.56
N LYS A 148 15.13 -0.65 8.75
CA LYS A 148 15.27 -0.47 7.30
C LYS A 148 13.95 -0.07 6.63
N ALA A 149 12.86 -0.74 6.98
CA ALA A 149 11.55 -0.44 6.41
C ALA A 149 11.08 0.98 6.78
N TYR A 150 11.25 1.42 8.03
CA TYR A 150 10.93 2.80 8.41
C TYR A 150 11.84 3.85 7.76
N GLU A 151 13.12 3.56 7.54
CA GLU A 151 14.00 4.45 6.77
C GLU A 151 13.57 4.56 5.31
N MET A 152 13.19 3.44 4.68
CA MET A 152 12.59 3.46 3.34
C MET A 152 11.30 4.28 3.31
N LEU A 153 10.45 4.15 4.33
CA LEU A 153 9.22 4.93 4.44
C LEU A 153 9.52 6.43 4.50
N LEU A 154 10.48 6.86 5.30
CA LEU A 154 10.84 8.28 5.42
C LEU A 154 11.44 8.87 4.13
N ASN A 155 12.10 8.06 3.30
CA ASN A 155 12.58 8.50 2.00
C ASN A 155 11.42 8.80 1.01
N ILE A 156 10.27 8.15 1.17
CA ILE A 156 9.09 8.35 0.32
C ILE A 156 8.12 9.35 0.95
N HIS A 157 8.00 9.31 2.27
CA HIS A 157 7.09 10.13 3.07
C HIS A 157 7.82 10.69 4.31
N PRO A 158 8.56 11.82 4.19
CA PRO A 158 9.34 12.40 5.29
C PRO A 158 8.51 12.80 6.52
N HIS A 159 7.20 12.93 6.37
CA HIS A 159 6.27 13.27 7.45
C HIS A 159 5.52 12.07 8.05
N ALA A 160 5.93 10.81 7.73
CA ALA A 160 5.32 9.61 8.29
C ALA A 160 5.47 9.57 9.82
N GLU A 161 4.36 9.76 10.54
CA GLU A 161 4.33 9.90 12.00
C GLU A 161 4.74 8.61 12.72
N ASP A 162 4.33 7.44 12.19
CA ASP A 162 4.73 6.14 12.72
C ASP A 162 6.25 5.94 12.63
N ALA A 163 6.85 6.21 11.48
CA ALA A 163 8.30 6.11 11.30
C ALA A 163 9.05 7.07 12.25
N LYS A 164 8.63 8.33 12.35
CA LYS A 164 9.22 9.31 13.26
C LYS A 164 9.13 8.88 14.73
N ARG A 165 8.04 8.22 15.10
CA ARG A 165 7.77 7.75 16.47
C ARG A 165 8.60 6.52 16.84
N TYR A 166 8.64 5.52 15.93
CA TYR A 166 9.23 4.21 16.23
C TYR A 166 10.72 4.12 15.93
N LEU A 167 11.20 4.75 14.86
CA LEU A 167 12.59 4.62 14.41
C LEU A 167 13.64 4.96 15.48
N PRO A 168 13.53 6.08 16.23
CA PRO A 168 14.49 6.39 17.28
C PRO A 168 14.51 5.36 18.41
N LYS A 169 13.32 4.82 18.77
CA LYS A 169 13.19 3.81 19.83
C LYS A 169 13.81 2.49 19.42
N LEU A 170 13.57 2.05 18.18
CA LEU A 170 14.15 0.82 17.64
C LEU A 170 15.66 0.89 17.55
N LYS A 171 16.22 2.00 17.04
CA LYS A 171 17.67 2.21 17.01
C LYS A 171 18.31 2.18 18.39
N LYS A 172 17.67 2.80 19.39
CA LYS A 172 18.13 2.74 20.78
C LYS A 172 18.12 1.31 21.33
N GLN A 173 17.04 0.55 21.06
CA GLN A 173 16.90 -0.83 21.51
C GLN A 173 17.98 -1.74 20.92
N ILE A 174 18.24 -1.62 19.60
CA ILE A 174 19.30 -2.38 18.93
C ILE A 174 20.67 -2.08 19.53
N GLY A 175 21.02 -0.80 19.74
CA GLY A 175 22.31 -0.40 20.33
C GLY A 175 22.50 -0.87 21.78
N GLN A 176 21.43 -1.14 22.53
CA GLN A 176 21.50 -1.70 23.88
C GLN A 176 21.75 -3.22 23.90
N HIS A 177 21.42 -3.93 22.82
CA HIS A 177 21.65 -5.38 22.68
C HIS A 177 23.02 -5.73 22.09
N GLU A 178 23.74 -4.75 21.57
CA GLU A 178 25.09 -4.93 20.97
C GLU A 178 26.23 -4.57 21.95
N LEU A 179 25.90 -4.18 23.20
CA LEU A 179 26.84 -3.94 24.31
C LEU A 179 26.84 -5.10 25.31
#